data_e1f8d293fc833d5bb14688ac2d20050d
#
_entry.id   e1f8d293fc833d5bb14688ac2d20050d
#
_cell.length_a   1.000
_cell.length_b   1.000
_cell.length_c   1.000
_cell.angle_alpha   90.00
_cell.angle_beta   90.00
_cell.angle_gamma   90.00
#
_symmetry.space_group_name_H-M   'P 1'
#
loop_
_entity.id
_entity.type
_entity.pdbx_description
1 polymer ?
#
loop_
_entity_poly.entity_id
_entity_poly.type
_entity_poly.pdbx_seq_one_letter_code
_entity_poly.pdbx_strand_id
1 'polypeptide(L)'
;MELNNPDWLEGSPNPRLVHKSFHGRKIPLWEGVAKVDKVYGWVKNPRLELELKRFKDDHAGREPTNDEILAIMIAVKEFGVKDLADDIRSNGVRQPIILGSDGKLLDGNRRFYAVKYVLSKTDVNDPNYQDFTKIPVWVLICV
;
A
#
# COMPACT_ATOMS: atom_id res chain seq x y z
N MET A 1 10.49 6.73 -26.88
CA MET A 1 9.61 5.92 -26.02
C MET A 1 8.88 6.85 -25.05
N GLU A 2 7.59 6.89 -25.14
CA GLU A 2 6.80 7.70 -24.20
C GLU A 2 6.71 7.01 -22.85
N LEU A 3 6.97 7.76 -21.78
CA LEU A 3 6.78 7.27 -20.42
C LEU A 3 5.36 7.58 -20.00
N ASN A 4 4.50 6.59 -20.08
CA ASN A 4 3.11 6.73 -19.67
C ASN A 4 2.92 6.27 -18.23
N ASN A 5 2.18 7.06 -17.45
CA ASN A 5 1.79 6.64 -16.12
C ASN A 5 0.75 5.52 -16.21
N PRO A 6 0.69 4.62 -15.21
CA PRO A 6 -0.33 3.57 -15.18
C PRO A 6 -1.75 4.15 -15.16
N ASP A 7 -2.70 3.47 -15.80
CA ASP A 7 -4.10 3.90 -15.87
C ASP A 7 -4.77 4.01 -14.49
N TRP A 8 -4.33 3.19 -13.55
CA TRP A 8 -4.89 3.17 -12.19
C TRP A 8 -4.33 4.28 -11.28
N LEU A 9 -3.31 5.01 -11.76
CA LEU A 9 -2.68 6.07 -10.97
C LEU A 9 -3.43 7.39 -11.18
N GLU A 10 -3.78 8.04 -10.06
CA GLU A 10 -4.47 9.32 -10.06
C GLU A 10 -3.54 10.42 -9.53
N GLY A 11 -3.79 11.64 -9.94
CA GLY A 11 -3.08 12.81 -9.45
C GLY A 11 -3.90 14.06 -9.70
N SER A 12 -3.55 15.19 -9.07
CA SER A 12 -4.27 16.43 -9.25
C SER A 12 -3.31 17.53 -9.71
N PRO A 13 -3.43 18.01 -10.98
CA PRO A 13 -4.36 17.57 -12.01
C PRO A 13 -3.99 16.24 -12.68
N ASN A 14 -2.70 15.88 -12.69
CA ASN A 14 -2.19 14.66 -13.30
C ASN A 14 -1.07 14.07 -12.46
N PRO A 15 -0.80 12.76 -12.54
CA PRO A 15 0.40 12.17 -11.92
C PRO A 15 1.64 12.90 -12.42
N ARG A 16 2.58 13.14 -11.52
CA ARG A 16 3.77 13.94 -11.79
C ARG A 16 5.01 13.05 -11.83
N LEU A 17 5.85 13.26 -12.86
CA LEU A 17 7.14 12.61 -12.94
C LEU A 17 8.11 13.32 -11.99
N VAL A 18 8.71 12.59 -11.07
CA VAL A 18 9.69 13.11 -10.12
C VAL A 18 10.92 12.22 -10.10
N HIS A 19 12.04 12.76 -9.61
CA HIS A 19 13.27 12.00 -9.42
C HIS A 19 13.62 12.03 -7.93
N LYS A 20 13.71 10.84 -7.32
CA LYS A 20 14.06 10.69 -5.91
C LYS A 20 15.40 9.96 -5.78
N SER A 21 16.17 10.32 -4.76
CA SER A 21 17.46 9.69 -4.49
C SER A 21 17.28 8.47 -3.58
N PHE A 22 17.75 7.31 -4.07
CA PHE A 22 17.79 6.07 -3.29
C PHE A 22 19.22 5.53 -3.36
N HIS A 23 19.88 5.41 -2.21
CA HIS A 23 21.27 4.91 -2.12
C HIS A 23 22.21 5.63 -3.08
N GLY A 24 22.09 6.97 -3.16
CA GLY A 24 22.95 7.80 -4.01
C GLY A 24 22.58 7.82 -5.50
N ARG A 25 21.53 7.12 -5.89
CA ARG A 25 21.07 7.10 -7.29
C ARG A 25 19.72 7.82 -7.40
N LYS A 26 19.59 8.65 -8.44
CA LYS A 26 18.33 9.30 -8.76
C LYS A 26 17.47 8.34 -9.58
N ILE A 27 16.28 8.05 -9.09
CA ILE A 27 15.35 7.11 -9.71
C ILE A 27 14.10 7.87 -10.15
N PRO A 28 13.69 7.74 -11.42
CA PRO A 28 12.46 8.37 -11.88
C PRO A 28 11.24 7.60 -11.34
N LEU A 29 10.27 8.35 -10.86
CA LEU A 29 9.05 7.80 -10.27
C LEU A 29 7.85 8.62 -10.75
N TRP A 30 6.71 7.97 -10.87
CA TRP A 30 5.44 8.69 -10.95
C TRP A 30 4.95 8.95 -9.52
N GLU A 31 4.65 10.21 -9.22
CA GLU A 31 4.06 10.60 -7.94
C GLU A 31 2.57 10.88 -8.15
N GLY A 32 1.74 10.23 -7.38
CA GLY A 32 0.30 10.41 -7.49
C GLY A 32 -0.44 9.73 -6.35
N VAL A 33 -1.69 9.36 -6.61
CA VAL A 33 -2.57 8.73 -5.64
C VAL A 33 -3.15 7.48 -6.27
N ALA A 34 -3.27 6.41 -5.51
CA ALA A 34 -3.90 5.18 -5.94
C ALA A 34 -5.07 4.84 -5.04
N LYS A 35 -6.12 4.26 -5.62
CA LYS A 35 -7.20 3.68 -4.82
C LYS A 35 -6.67 2.47 -4.07
N VAL A 36 -7.03 2.35 -2.80
CA VAL A 36 -6.58 1.26 -1.94
C VAL A 36 -6.91 -0.11 -2.54
N ASP A 37 -8.08 -0.23 -3.20
CA ASP A 37 -8.51 -1.48 -3.83
C ASP A 37 -7.74 -1.85 -5.12
N LYS A 38 -6.92 -0.94 -5.65
CA LYS A 38 -6.06 -1.18 -6.82
C LYS A 38 -4.63 -1.55 -6.47
N VAL A 39 -4.28 -1.55 -5.18
CA VAL A 39 -2.95 -1.92 -4.71
C VAL A 39 -2.94 -3.38 -4.31
N TYR A 40 -1.91 -4.11 -4.76
CA TYR A 40 -1.72 -5.51 -4.41
C TYR A 40 -0.61 -5.61 -3.37
N GLY A 41 -0.93 -6.22 -2.21
CA GLY A 41 0.03 -6.41 -1.14
C GLY A 41 1.17 -7.34 -1.55
N TRP A 42 2.29 -7.20 -0.88
CA TRP A 42 3.45 -8.04 -1.13
C TRP A 42 3.37 -9.35 -0.34
N VAL A 43 2.96 -10.43 -1.02
CA VAL A 43 2.78 -11.75 -0.41
C VAL A 43 4.09 -12.47 -0.08
N LYS A 44 5.23 -11.98 -0.60
CA LYS A 44 6.54 -12.56 -0.31
C LYS A 44 7.32 -11.78 0.74
N ASN A 45 6.61 -10.99 1.56
CA ASN A 45 7.24 -10.19 2.62
C ASN A 45 7.96 -11.11 3.62
N PRO A 46 9.30 -10.98 3.78
CA PRO A 46 10.06 -11.85 4.70
C PRO A 46 9.57 -11.80 6.15
N ARG A 47 9.03 -10.65 6.59
CA ARG A 47 8.51 -10.50 7.96
C ARG A 47 7.25 -11.32 8.21
N LEU A 48 6.55 -11.72 7.14
CA LEU A 48 5.32 -12.49 7.21
C LEU A 48 5.51 -13.93 6.74
N GLU A 49 6.73 -14.34 6.43
CA GLU A 49 7.00 -15.61 5.77
C GLU A 49 6.40 -16.80 6.53
N LEU A 50 6.56 -16.85 7.84
CA LEU A 50 6.04 -17.94 8.65
C LEU A 50 4.51 -17.96 8.66
N GLU A 51 3.90 -16.80 8.88
CA GLU A 51 2.45 -16.67 8.93
C GLU A 51 1.81 -16.98 7.58
N LEU A 52 2.44 -16.51 6.49
CA LEU A 52 1.95 -16.78 5.14
C LEU A 52 2.06 -18.26 4.80
N LYS A 53 3.13 -18.92 5.23
CA LYS A 53 3.29 -20.37 5.04
C LYS A 53 2.19 -21.13 5.77
N ARG A 54 1.92 -20.77 7.01
CA ARG A 54 0.84 -21.38 7.79
C ARG A 54 -0.51 -21.20 7.12
N PHE A 55 -0.77 -20.01 6.61
CA PHE A 55 -2.00 -19.72 5.89
C PHE A 55 -2.16 -20.65 4.68
N LYS A 56 -1.10 -20.78 3.85
CA LYS A 56 -1.13 -21.66 2.68
C LYS A 56 -1.34 -23.11 3.05
N ASP A 57 -0.67 -23.59 4.11
CA ASP A 57 -0.82 -24.96 4.58
C ASP A 57 -2.27 -25.24 5.01
N ASP A 58 -2.92 -24.27 5.65
CA ASP A 58 -4.30 -24.39 6.11
C ASP A 58 -5.33 -24.21 4.99
N HIS A 59 -4.94 -23.66 3.84
CA HIS A 59 -5.83 -23.30 2.74
C HIS A 59 -5.44 -23.95 1.40
N ALA A 60 -4.85 -25.14 1.45
CA ALA A 60 -4.50 -25.95 0.27
C ALA A 60 -3.59 -25.20 -0.73
N GLY A 61 -2.64 -24.43 -0.23
CA GLY A 61 -1.67 -23.69 -1.06
C GLY A 61 -2.17 -22.38 -1.65
N ARG A 62 -3.40 -21.96 -1.31
CA ARG A 62 -3.98 -20.71 -1.82
C ARG A 62 -3.27 -19.48 -1.25
N GLU A 63 -3.01 -18.48 -2.08
CA GLU A 63 -2.48 -17.19 -1.65
C GLU A 63 -3.54 -16.42 -0.85
N PRO A 64 -3.15 -15.69 0.22
CA PRO A 64 -4.08 -14.87 0.95
C PRO A 64 -4.47 -13.61 0.17
N THR A 65 -5.69 -13.15 0.40
CA THR A 65 -6.16 -11.85 -0.09
C THR A 65 -5.56 -10.72 0.75
N ASN A 66 -5.68 -9.47 0.29
CA ASN A 66 -5.24 -8.31 1.07
C ASN A 66 -5.93 -8.25 2.44
N ASP A 67 -7.23 -8.56 2.50
CA ASP A 67 -7.96 -8.55 3.78
C ASP A 67 -7.47 -9.64 4.73
N GLU A 68 -7.12 -10.80 4.19
CA GLU A 68 -6.55 -11.89 4.99
C GLU A 68 -5.15 -11.55 5.50
N ILE A 69 -4.31 -10.91 4.68
CA ILE A 69 -3.00 -10.42 5.11
C ILE A 69 -3.17 -9.37 6.21
N LEU A 70 -4.14 -8.46 6.07
CA LEU A 70 -4.43 -7.46 7.10
C LEU A 70 -4.74 -8.13 8.43
N ALA A 71 -5.59 -9.16 8.43
CA ALA A 71 -5.94 -9.90 9.65
C ALA A 71 -4.69 -10.53 10.30
N ILE A 72 -3.81 -11.10 9.49
CA ILE A 72 -2.54 -11.68 9.96
C ILE A 72 -1.68 -10.59 10.61
N MET A 73 -1.52 -9.44 9.96
CA MET A 73 -0.68 -8.35 10.47
C MET A 73 -1.22 -7.74 11.76
N ILE A 74 -2.54 -7.64 11.90
CA ILE A 74 -3.16 -7.12 13.13
C ILE A 74 -2.92 -8.08 14.29
N ALA A 75 -2.97 -9.39 14.03
CA ALA A 75 -2.74 -10.40 15.07
C ALA A 75 -1.31 -10.38 15.60
N VAL A 76 -0.34 -9.89 14.84
CA VAL A 76 1.06 -9.78 15.24
C VAL A 76 1.33 -8.36 15.74
N LYS A 77 1.36 -8.19 17.06
CA LYS A 77 1.50 -6.86 17.70
C LYS A 77 2.77 -6.11 17.29
N GLU A 78 3.85 -6.84 17.02
CA GLU A 78 5.13 -6.26 16.64
C GLU A 78 5.07 -5.43 15.35
N PHE A 79 4.09 -5.68 14.49
CA PHE A 79 3.93 -4.85 13.29
C PHE A 79 3.37 -3.46 13.60
N GLY A 80 2.68 -3.29 14.74
CA GLY A 80 2.17 -1.98 15.17
C GLY A 80 1.16 -1.37 14.21
N VAL A 81 0.36 -2.18 13.51
CA VAL A 81 -0.59 -1.69 12.50
C VAL A 81 -1.67 -0.82 13.12
N LYS A 82 -2.18 -1.19 14.30
CA LYS A 82 -3.22 -0.40 14.98
C LYS A 82 -2.72 0.96 15.42
N ASP A 83 -1.50 1.02 15.96
CA ASP A 83 -0.91 2.29 16.40
C ASP A 83 -0.66 3.21 15.21
N LEU A 84 -0.14 2.66 14.12
CA LEU A 84 0.06 3.42 12.88
C LEU A 84 -1.28 3.87 12.29
N ALA A 85 -2.32 3.04 12.37
CA ALA A 85 -3.66 3.39 11.91
C ALA A 85 -4.22 4.58 12.70
N ASP A 86 -4.01 4.63 14.02
CA ASP A 86 -4.44 5.75 14.84
C ASP A 86 -3.74 7.05 14.41
N ASP A 87 -2.43 6.99 14.14
CA ASP A 87 -1.68 8.13 13.62
C ASP A 87 -2.21 8.58 12.26
N ILE A 88 -2.46 7.64 11.34
CA ILE A 88 -2.98 7.94 10.01
C ILE A 88 -4.38 8.56 10.08
N ARG A 89 -5.23 8.07 10.98
CA ARG A 89 -6.57 8.64 11.17
C ARG A 89 -6.50 10.10 11.59
N SER A 90 -5.52 10.45 12.42
CA SER A 90 -5.37 11.81 12.94
C SER A 90 -4.61 12.74 12.00
N ASN A 91 -3.61 12.23 11.30
CA ASN A 91 -2.61 13.04 10.58
C ASN A 91 -2.51 12.73 9.08
N GLY A 92 -3.19 11.71 8.60
CA GLY A 92 -3.05 11.24 7.22
C GLY A 92 -1.76 10.46 7.00
N VAL A 93 -1.55 10.03 5.76
CA VAL A 93 -0.33 9.31 5.36
C VAL A 93 0.75 10.34 5.05
N ARG A 94 1.84 10.32 5.80
CA ARG A 94 2.92 11.30 5.68
C ARG A 94 3.93 10.95 4.59
N GLN A 95 4.13 9.66 4.34
CA GLN A 95 5.06 9.18 3.30
C GLN A 95 4.32 8.30 2.32
N PRO A 96 4.53 8.51 1.00
CA PRO A 96 3.95 7.62 0.00
C PRO A 96 4.47 6.19 0.14
N ILE A 97 3.65 5.23 -0.24
CA ILE A 97 4.09 3.85 -0.44
C ILE A 97 4.72 3.74 -1.83
N ILE A 98 5.54 2.72 -2.04
CA ILE A 98 6.21 2.51 -3.33
C ILE A 98 5.61 1.28 -4.01
N LEU A 99 5.14 1.48 -5.24
CA LEU A 99 4.53 0.43 -6.06
C LEU A 99 5.34 0.17 -7.32
N GLY A 100 5.28 -1.05 -7.82
CA GLY A 100 5.67 -1.33 -9.19
C GLY A 100 4.62 -0.85 -10.18
N SER A 101 4.94 -0.81 -11.46
CA SER A 101 4.01 -0.38 -12.52
C SER A 101 2.77 -1.28 -12.63
N ASP A 102 2.85 -2.50 -12.10
CA ASP A 102 1.75 -3.46 -12.03
C ASP A 102 0.84 -3.26 -10.81
N GLY A 103 1.11 -2.27 -9.96
CA GLY A 103 0.33 -1.99 -8.76
C GLY A 103 0.74 -2.83 -7.55
N LYS A 104 1.78 -3.64 -7.65
CA LYS A 104 2.26 -4.45 -6.53
C LYS A 104 3.08 -3.61 -5.56
N LEU A 105 2.81 -3.81 -4.27
CA LEU A 105 3.47 -3.09 -3.20
C LEU A 105 4.93 -3.54 -3.06
N LEU A 106 5.86 -2.60 -3.17
CA LEU A 106 7.30 -2.85 -3.02
C LEU A 106 7.82 -2.37 -1.67
N ASP A 107 7.28 -1.26 -1.15
CA ASP A 107 7.65 -0.72 0.15
C ASP A 107 6.46 0.00 0.78
N GLY A 108 6.35 -0.10 2.10
CA GLY A 108 5.27 0.54 2.84
C GLY A 108 4.13 -0.40 3.23
N ASN A 109 4.41 -1.69 3.41
CA ASN A 109 3.39 -2.68 3.82
C ASN A 109 2.60 -2.22 5.05
N ARG A 110 3.30 -1.78 6.11
CA ARG A 110 2.62 -1.34 7.33
C ARG A 110 1.68 -0.16 7.06
N ARG A 111 2.13 0.82 6.28
CA ARG A 111 1.31 1.99 5.93
C ARG A 111 0.09 1.60 5.12
N PHE A 112 0.28 0.74 4.13
CA PHE A 112 -0.84 0.26 3.30
C PHE A 112 -1.89 -0.47 4.14
N TYR A 113 -1.47 -1.44 4.95
CA TYR A 113 -2.41 -2.21 5.76
C TYR A 113 -3.01 -1.39 6.90
N ALA A 114 -2.29 -0.38 7.41
CA ALA A 114 -2.85 0.56 8.37
C ALA A 114 -3.98 1.39 7.74
N VAL A 115 -3.81 1.84 6.50
CA VAL A 115 -4.88 2.55 5.77
C VAL A 115 -6.08 1.64 5.54
N LYS A 116 -5.85 0.38 5.14
CA LYS A 116 -6.94 -0.60 5.01
C LYS A 116 -7.67 -0.80 6.33
N TYR A 117 -6.94 -0.85 7.44
CA TYR A 117 -7.55 -0.99 8.75
C TYR A 117 -8.42 0.22 9.09
N VAL A 118 -7.91 1.44 8.89
CA VAL A 118 -8.69 2.66 9.09
C VAL A 118 -9.96 2.63 8.26
N LEU A 119 -9.83 2.31 6.97
CA LEU A 119 -10.96 2.24 6.05
C LEU A 119 -12.02 1.23 6.53
N SER A 120 -11.58 0.06 7.00
CA SER A 120 -12.48 -0.99 7.50
C SER A 120 -13.25 -0.59 8.76
N LYS A 121 -12.72 0.37 9.53
CA LYS A 121 -13.31 0.87 10.78
C LYS A 121 -14.03 2.20 10.61
N THR A 122 -14.06 2.75 9.40
CA THR A 122 -14.71 4.03 9.12
C THR A 122 -16.05 3.76 8.43
N ASP A 123 -17.12 4.38 8.93
CA ASP A 123 -18.44 4.25 8.33
C ASP A 123 -18.44 4.89 6.94
N VAL A 124 -19.11 4.26 5.98
CA VAL A 124 -19.22 4.77 4.60
C VAL A 124 -19.88 6.15 4.56
N ASN A 125 -20.67 6.49 5.56
CA ASN A 125 -21.33 7.79 5.67
C ASN A 125 -20.47 8.84 6.40
N ASP A 126 -19.31 8.45 6.92
CA ASP A 126 -18.39 9.38 7.56
C ASP A 126 -17.83 10.35 6.50
N PRO A 127 -17.80 11.67 6.75
CA PRO A 127 -17.25 12.62 5.80
C PRO A 127 -15.80 12.35 5.39
N ASN A 128 -15.03 11.69 6.25
CA ASN A 128 -13.62 11.37 5.99
C ASN A 128 -13.42 10.02 5.28
N TYR A 129 -14.49 9.27 5.03
CA TYR A 129 -14.38 7.93 4.42
C TYR A 129 -13.63 7.98 3.09
N GLN A 130 -13.97 8.94 2.23
CA GLN A 130 -13.36 9.05 0.90
C GLN A 130 -11.87 9.32 0.97
N ASP A 131 -11.40 10.04 1.99
CA ASP A 131 -9.97 10.33 2.16
C ASP A 131 -9.16 9.06 2.39
N PHE A 132 -9.74 8.04 3.01
CA PHE A 132 -9.07 6.77 3.30
C PHE A 132 -9.23 5.74 2.17
N THR A 133 -10.01 6.02 1.14
CA THR A 133 -10.11 5.14 -0.03
C THR A 133 -8.92 5.27 -0.96
N LYS A 134 -8.09 6.29 -0.77
CA LYS A 134 -6.93 6.59 -1.60
C LYS A 134 -5.69 6.75 -0.73
N ILE A 135 -4.54 6.43 -1.31
CA ILE A 135 -3.25 6.51 -0.62
C ILE A 135 -2.22 7.15 -1.56
N PRO A 136 -1.37 8.07 -1.04
CA PRO A 136 -0.30 8.63 -1.86
C PRO A 136 0.73 7.57 -2.21
N VAL A 137 1.17 7.56 -3.47
CA VAL A 137 2.07 6.53 -3.99
C VAL A 137 3.19 7.12 -4.83
N TRP A 138 4.32 6.42 -4.85
CA TRP A 138 5.37 6.56 -5.84
C TRP A 138 5.41 5.27 -6.64
N VAL A 139 5.38 5.38 -7.96
CA VAL A 139 5.36 4.21 -8.85
C VAL A 139 6.67 4.15 -9.61
N LEU A 140 7.39 3.03 -9.49
CA LEU A 140 8.62 2.82 -10.23
C LEU A 140 8.32 2.73 -11.72
N ILE A 141 9.14 3.41 -12.52
CA ILE A 141 9.04 3.35 -13.98
C ILE A 141 9.87 2.16 -14.44
N CYS A 142 9.18 1.18 -15.05
CA CYS A 142 9.85 0.07 -15.72
C CYS A 142 10.37 0.54 -17.08
N VAL A 143 11.66 0.41 -17.27
CA VAL A 143 12.30 0.73 -18.54
C VAL A 143 12.58 -0.56 -19.29
#